data_b7078627ad3f0b0c9d673d6b58b090d9
#
_entry.id   b7078627ad3f0b0c9d673d6b58b090d9
#
_cell.length_a   1.000
_cell.length_b   1.000
_cell.length_c   1.000
_cell.angle_alpha   90.00
_cell.angle_beta   90.00
_cell.angle_gamma   90.00
#
_symmetry.space_group_name_H-M   'P 1'
#
loop_
_entity.id
_entity.type
_entity.pdbx_description
1 polymer ?
#
loop_
_entity_poly.entity_id
_entity_poly.type
_entity_poly.pdbx_seq_one_letter_code
_entity_poly.pdbx_strand_id
1 'polypeptide(L)'
;MSISDKNKKFSKLAALFVLLLFAIWLLSTKDMIATESHIFEVKKGSSMGSIAKELSNKGLIKSELFFTSFSKFLNANKKLKSGYYEILPGTSVWTFIDKISTGSVLSTKVTLIEGKTIKFYFNQLTNDPSIKPSGSLKEVMTSIGINEPYDGWFFPETYSFNYGESLENVLKRAHQELMKNLMVLWDQRDKGLPLKSPYEAIILASLIENETALDEEKSLISGVFIRRLNEGMRLQTDPTVIYALGDAYSPPLKKSDLRINSLYNTYRNKGLPPGAISSVGYQSLFAALHPSSNTDLYFVSKKDGSHAFAPNYEKHKENIKKYLNNN
;
A
#
# COMPACT_ATOMS: atom_id res chain seq x y z
N MET A 1 -20.48 17.66 -75.97
CA MET A 1 -20.31 17.12 -74.61
C MET A 1 -21.61 16.39 -74.24
N SER A 2 -21.53 15.04 -74.12
CA SER A 2 -22.70 14.16 -73.99
C SER A 2 -23.35 14.38 -72.61
N ILE A 3 -24.68 14.22 -72.54
CA ILE A 3 -25.45 14.26 -71.27
C ILE A 3 -24.86 13.29 -70.25
N SER A 4 -24.31 12.13 -70.67
CA SER A 4 -23.61 11.15 -69.89
C SER A 4 -22.36 11.73 -69.17
N ASP A 5 -21.60 12.60 -69.82
CA ASP A 5 -20.38 13.19 -69.25
C ASP A 5 -20.69 14.27 -68.21
N LYS A 6 -21.80 15.02 -68.40
CA LYS A 6 -22.27 15.96 -67.38
C LYS A 6 -22.73 15.26 -66.12
N ASN A 7 -23.47 14.14 -66.22
CA ASN A 7 -23.92 13.36 -65.05
C ASN A 7 -22.75 12.70 -64.29
N LYS A 8 -21.73 12.21 -65.00
CA LYS A 8 -20.50 11.69 -64.38
C LYS A 8 -19.69 12.76 -63.65
N LYS A 9 -19.63 13.97 -64.23
CA LYS A 9 -18.94 15.09 -63.58
C LYS A 9 -19.70 15.58 -62.33
N PHE A 10 -21.03 15.64 -62.38
CA PHE A 10 -21.85 16.02 -61.26
C PHE A 10 -21.77 15.00 -60.13
N SER A 11 -21.81 13.69 -60.42
CA SER A 11 -21.64 12.64 -59.42
C SER A 11 -20.28 12.65 -58.72
N LYS A 12 -19.19 12.96 -59.47
CA LYS A 12 -17.86 13.13 -58.89
C LYS A 12 -17.75 14.37 -57.99
N LEU A 13 -18.36 15.48 -58.36
CA LEU A 13 -18.40 16.70 -57.54
C LEU A 13 -19.22 16.47 -56.24
N ALA A 14 -20.36 15.82 -56.34
CA ALA A 14 -21.18 15.43 -55.21
C ALA A 14 -20.43 14.51 -54.25
N ALA A 15 -19.72 13.50 -54.76
CA ALA A 15 -18.89 12.60 -53.97
C ALA A 15 -17.75 13.35 -53.26
N LEU A 16 -17.07 14.28 -53.98
CA LEU A 16 -16.00 15.10 -53.37
C LEU A 16 -16.54 16.01 -52.25
N PHE A 17 -17.71 16.61 -52.47
CA PHE A 17 -18.39 17.43 -51.45
C PHE A 17 -18.77 16.64 -50.21
N VAL A 18 -19.30 15.43 -50.39
CA VAL A 18 -19.63 14.51 -49.27
C VAL A 18 -18.35 14.13 -48.52
N LEU A 19 -17.27 13.83 -49.22
CA LEU A 19 -15.96 13.53 -48.62
C LEU A 19 -15.40 14.71 -47.83
N LEU A 20 -15.54 15.93 -48.36
CA LEU A 20 -15.14 17.15 -47.65
C LEU A 20 -15.93 17.39 -46.39
N LEU A 21 -17.26 17.24 -46.43
CA LEU A 21 -18.12 17.35 -45.26
C LEU A 21 -17.80 16.29 -44.23
N PHE A 22 -17.51 15.06 -44.66
CA PHE A 22 -17.08 13.98 -43.78
C PHE A 22 -15.72 14.30 -43.13
N ALA A 23 -14.75 14.83 -43.87
CA ALA A 23 -13.47 15.23 -43.34
C ALA A 23 -13.59 16.37 -42.31
N ILE A 24 -14.43 17.39 -42.59
CA ILE A 24 -14.72 18.48 -41.66
C ILE A 24 -15.38 17.95 -40.41
N TRP A 25 -16.36 17.05 -40.55
CA TRP A 25 -17.01 16.40 -39.40
C TRP A 25 -16.02 15.57 -38.56
N LEU A 26 -15.14 14.79 -39.19
CA LEU A 26 -14.09 14.03 -38.56
C LEU A 26 -13.13 14.93 -37.77
N LEU A 27 -12.66 16.02 -38.39
CA LEU A 27 -11.76 16.99 -37.76
C LEU A 27 -12.41 17.71 -36.57
N SER A 28 -13.71 18.00 -36.65
CA SER A 28 -14.42 18.71 -35.58
C SER A 28 -14.77 17.85 -34.38
N THR A 29 -14.78 16.53 -34.54
CA THR A 29 -15.23 15.58 -33.50
C THR A 29 -14.12 14.67 -32.97
N LYS A 30 -12.92 14.76 -33.55
CA LYS A 30 -11.78 13.89 -33.21
C LYS A 30 -11.28 14.04 -31.77
N ASP A 31 -11.43 15.24 -31.18
CA ASP A 31 -10.91 15.51 -29.84
C ASP A 31 -12.04 15.51 -28.80
N MET A 32 -11.73 15.05 -27.61
CA MET A 32 -12.62 15.15 -26.46
C MET A 32 -12.59 16.58 -25.89
N ILE A 33 -13.72 16.99 -25.26
CA ILE A 33 -13.88 18.32 -24.68
C ILE A 33 -13.49 18.25 -23.19
N ALA A 34 -12.22 18.05 -22.90
CA ALA A 34 -11.72 18.10 -21.54
C ALA A 34 -10.85 19.35 -21.36
N THR A 35 -11.24 20.25 -20.48
CA THR A 35 -10.45 21.44 -20.08
C THR A 35 -9.54 21.15 -18.89
N GLU A 36 -9.85 20.12 -18.13
CA GLU A 36 -9.10 19.60 -16.98
C GLU A 36 -9.09 18.07 -17.01
N SER A 37 -8.35 17.44 -16.10
CA SER A 37 -8.37 15.97 -15.96
C SER A 37 -9.73 15.51 -15.45
N HIS A 38 -10.35 14.55 -16.16
CA HIS A 38 -11.58 13.89 -15.75
C HIS A 38 -11.36 12.40 -15.56
N ILE A 39 -11.81 11.86 -14.41
CA ILE A 39 -11.86 10.43 -14.18
C ILE A 39 -13.22 9.91 -14.63
N PHE A 40 -13.22 9.00 -15.61
CA PHE A 40 -14.41 8.40 -16.19
C PHE A 40 -14.48 6.91 -15.86
N GLU A 41 -15.60 6.48 -15.27
CA GLU A 41 -15.85 5.08 -14.92
C GLU A 41 -16.54 4.34 -16.08
N VAL A 42 -15.92 3.29 -16.58
CA VAL A 42 -16.55 2.30 -17.47
C VAL A 42 -17.05 1.13 -16.61
N LYS A 43 -18.35 1.06 -16.37
CA LYS A 43 -18.96 0.02 -15.52
C LYS A 43 -18.93 -1.35 -16.20
N LYS A 44 -18.88 -2.42 -15.41
CA LYS A 44 -18.99 -3.79 -15.94
C LYS A 44 -20.33 -3.96 -16.68
N GLY A 45 -20.26 -4.48 -17.91
CA GLY A 45 -21.42 -4.66 -18.76
C GLY A 45 -21.86 -3.42 -19.57
N SER A 46 -21.11 -2.30 -19.50
CA SER A 46 -21.37 -1.14 -20.36
C SER A 46 -21.22 -1.48 -21.84
N SER A 47 -22.02 -0.80 -22.68
CA SER A 47 -21.87 -0.81 -24.13
C SER A 47 -21.20 0.49 -24.61
N MET A 48 -20.62 0.49 -25.82
CA MET A 48 -20.09 1.73 -26.40
C MET A 48 -21.16 2.82 -26.54
N GLY A 49 -22.42 2.43 -26.79
CA GLY A 49 -23.55 3.38 -26.84
C GLY A 49 -23.85 4.01 -25.48
N SER A 50 -23.85 3.22 -24.39
CA SER A 50 -24.04 3.77 -23.04
C SER A 50 -22.90 4.68 -22.61
N ILE A 51 -21.65 4.34 -22.97
CA ILE A 51 -20.48 5.17 -22.72
C ILE A 51 -20.57 6.49 -23.50
N ALA A 52 -20.89 6.44 -24.81
CA ALA A 52 -21.07 7.63 -25.63
C ALA A 52 -22.11 8.57 -25.02
N LYS A 53 -23.27 8.05 -24.61
CA LYS A 53 -24.33 8.82 -23.96
C LYS A 53 -23.86 9.47 -22.66
N GLU A 54 -23.13 8.74 -21.82
CA GLU A 54 -22.62 9.28 -20.55
C GLU A 54 -21.54 10.36 -20.79
N LEU A 55 -20.63 10.15 -21.76
CA LEU A 55 -19.63 11.14 -22.16
C LEU A 55 -20.28 12.41 -22.72
N SER A 56 -21.34 12.26 -23.51
CA SER A 56 -22.12 13.37 -24.06
C SER A 56 -22.83 14.16 -22.96
N ASN A 57 -23.48 13.46 -22.01
CA ASN A 57 -24.12 14.10 -20.86
C ASN A 57 -23.16 14.88 -19.97
N LYS A 58 -21.91 14.44 -19.88
CA LYS A 58 -20.82 15.14 -19.17
C LYS A 58 -20.16 16.23 -20.03
N GLY A 59 -20.59 16.44 -21.28
CA GLY A 59 -19.99 17.41 -22.18
C GLY A 59 -18.57 17.05 -22.65
N LEU A 60 -18.16 15.79 -22.55
CA LEU A 60 -16.80 15.35 -22.86
C LEU A 60 -16.61 14.95 -24.32
N ILE A 61 -17.68 14.78 -25.10
CA ILE A 61 -17.63 14.53 -26.56
C ILE A 61 -18.65 15.40 -27.28
N LYS A 62 -18.35 15.73 -28.55
CA LYS A 62 -19.23 16.52 -29.41
C LYS A 62 -20.34 15.72 -30.07
N SER A 63 -20.12 14.41 -30.29
CA SER A 63 -21.04 13.57 -31.06
C SER A 63 -21.04 12.12 -30.60
N GLU A 64 -22.17 11.66 -30.06
CA GLU A 64 -22.38 10.24 -29.72
C GLU A 64 -22.33 9.34 -30.97
N LEU A 65 -22.88 9.84 -32.09
CA LEU A 65 -22.88 9.13 -33.37
C LEU A 65 -21.46 8.90 -33.88
N PHE A 66 -20.60 9.92 -33.78
CA PHE A 66 -19.17 9.79 -34.17
C PHE A 66 -18.49 8.76 -33.30
N PHE A 67 -18.60 8.90 -31.96
CA PHE A 67 -17.95 7.97 -31.00
C PHE A 67 -18.36 6.51 -31.23
N THR A 68 -19.68 6.24 -31.37
CA THR A 68 -20.18 4.89 -31.56
C THR A 68 -19.81 4.30 -32.93
N SER A 69 -19.87 5.10 -33.99
CA SER A 69 -19.52 4.66 -35.37
C SER A 69 -18.02 4.39 -35.47
N PHE A 70 -17.19 5.26 -34.87
CA PHE A 70 -15.75 5.12 -34.85
C PHE A 70 -15.29 3.93 -34.00
N SER A 71 -15.93 3.69 -32.86
CA SER A 71 -15.67 2.50 -32.03
C SER A 71 -16.01 1.17 -32.75
N LYS A 72 -17.07 1.17 -33.58
CA LYS A 72 -17.41 0.03 -34.43
C LYS A 72 -16.35 -0.20 -35.51
N PHE A 73 -15.91 0.87 -36.18
CA PHE A 73 -14.85 0.83 -37.20
C PHE A 73 -13.56 0.25 -36.64
N LEU A 74 -13.19 0.59 -35.39
CA LEU A 74 -12.03 0.04 -34.68
C LEU A 74 -12.24 -1.35 -34.09
N ASN A 75 -13.42 -1.97 -34.26
CA ASN A 75 -13.79 -3.23 -33.63
C ASN A 75 -13.64 -3.24 -32.08
N ALA A 76 -13.74 -2.07 -31.48
CA ALA A 76 -13.53 -1.85 -30.04
C ALA A 76 -14.67 -2.39 -29.17
N ASN A 77 -15.88 -2.54 -29.75
CA ASN A 77 -17.08 -2.99 -29.03
C ASN A 77 -16.94 -4.35 -28.36
N LYS A 78 -16.11 -5.23 -28.91
CA LYS A 78 -15.87 -6.60 -28.42
C LYS A 78 -14.76 -6.71 -27.36
N LYS A 79 -14.02 -5.62 -27.14
CA LYS A 79 -12.80 -5.60 -26.33
C LYS A 79 -12.94 -4.71 -25.10
N LEU A 80 -14.13 -4.17 -24.86
CA LEU A 80 -14.36 -3.20 -23.79
C LEU A 80 -13.98 -3.75 -22.42
N LYS A 81 -13.14 -3.01 -21.70
CA LYS A 81 -12.71 -3.32 -20.33
C LYS A 81 -13.35 -2.33 -19.35
N SER A 82 -13.91 -2.85 -18.27
CA SER A 82 -14.42 -2.03 -17.16
C SER A 82 -13.27 -1.48 -16.32
N GLY A 83 -13.46 -0.30 -15.73
CA GLY A 83 -12.48 0.36 -14.88
C GLY A 83 -12.58 1.87 -14.96
N TYR A 84 -11.66 2.55 -14.31
CA TYR A 84 -11.56 4.00 -14.32
C TYR A 84 -10.50 4.43 -15.33
N TYR A 85 -10.81 5.45 -16.12
CA TYR A 85 -9.95 5.97 -17.19
C TYR A 85 -9.81 7.47 -17.06
N GLU A 86 -8.59 7.95 -17.17
CA GLU A 86 -8.31 9.38 -17.14
C GLU A 86 -8.40 9.97 -18.54
N ILE A 87 -9.18 11.04 -18.66
CA ILE A 87 -9.34 11.88 -19.86
C ILE A 87 -8.63 13.19 -19.56
N LEU A 88 -7.47 13.38 -20.16
CA LEU A 88 -6.67 14.61 -20.04
C LEU A 88 -7.09 15.63 -21.13
N PRO A 89 -6.83 16.93 -20.92
CA PRO A 89 -6.94 17.92 -21.98
C PRO A 89 -6.18 17.48 -23.22
N GLY A 90 -6.82 17.59 -24.40
CA GLY A 90 -6.24 17.16 -25.68
C GLY A 90 -6.32 15.64 -25.96
N THR A 91 -6.95 14.84 -25.08
CA THR A 91 -7.21 13.42 -25.39
C THR A 91 -8.14 13.33 -26.62
N SER A 92 -7.73 12.54 -27.62
CA SER A 92 -8.59 12.27 -28.77
C SER A 92 -9.61 11.17 -28.48
N VAL A 93 -10.72 11.16 -29.19
CA VAL A 93 -11.72 10.08 -29.13
C VAL A 93 -11.07 8.72 -29.44
N TRP A 94 -10.13 8.69 -30.39
CA TRP A 94 -9.40 7.47 -30.72
C TRP A 94 -8.56 6.96 -29.55
N THR A 95 -7.77 7.85 -28.92
CA THR A 95 -6.94 7.50 -27.75
C THR A 95 -7.79 6.98 -26.60
N PHE A 96 -8.96 7.59 -26.35
CA PHE A 96 -9.85 7.12 -25.30
C PHE A 96 -10.46 5.75 -25.62
N ILE A 97 -10.93 5.54 -26.87
CA ILE A 97 -11.44 4.23 -27.31
C ILE A 97 -10.35 3.15 -27.20
N ASP A 98 -9.13 3.47 -27.56
CA ASP A 98 -7.99 2.56 -27.42
C ASP A 98 -7.74 2.19 -25.96
N LYS A 99 -7.67 3.19 -25.05
CA LYS A 99 -7.54 2.95 -23.61
C LYS A 99 -8.60 1.97 -23.06
N ILE A 100 -9.89 2.22 -23.37
CA ILE A 100 -10.99 1.39 -22.84
C ILE A 100 -11.04 0.01 -23.52
N SER A 101 -10.43 -0.17 -24.67
CA SER A 101 -10.34 -1.44 -25.40
C SER A 101 -9.15 -2.29 -24.98
N THR A 102 -8.02 -1.65 -24.69
CA THR A 102 -6.80 -2.32 -24.21
C THR A 102 -6.83 -2.60 -22.73
N GLY A 103 -7.65 -1.85 -21.96
CA GLY A 103 -7.72 -1.93 -20.51
C GLY A 103 -6.62 -1.11 -19.82
N SER A 104 -6.15 -0.04 -20.46
CA SER A 104 -5.21 0.91 -19.85
C SER A 104 -5.94 1.78 -18.82
N VAL A 105 -6.35 1.15 -17.71
CA VAL A 105 -7.06 1.78 -16.61
C VAL A 105 -6.16 2.73 -15.82
N LEU A 106 -6.76 3.72 -15.16
CA LEU A 106 -6.07 4.60 -14.25
C LEU A 106 -5.54 3.79 -13.06
N SER A 107 -4.23 3.84 -12.84
CA SER A 107 -3.57 3.23 -11.71
C SER A 107 -2.95 4.29 -10.81
N THR A 108 -2.87 3.99 -9.53
CA THR A 108 -2.27 4.84 -8.50
C THR A 108 -1.43 4.00 -7.56
N LYS A 109 -0.82 4.63 -6.56
CA LYS A 109 0.06 3.96 -5.60
C LYS A 109 -0.27 4.42 -4.19
N VAL A 110 -0.12 3.51 -3.23
CA VAL A 110 -0.13 3.82 -1.80
C VAL A 110 1.10 3.22 -1.14
N THR A 111 1.73 3.98 -0.25
CA THR A 111 2.87 3.49 0.55
C THR A 111 2.39 3.15 1.95
N LEU A 112 2.55 1.89 2.34
CA LEU A 112 2.40 1.43 3.71
C LEU A 112 3.76 1.60 4.40
N ILE A 113 3.80 2.45 5.43
CA ILE A 113 5.05 2.86 6.10
C ILE A 113 5.39 1.88 7.22
N GLU A 114 6.66 1.49 7.37
CA GLU A 114 7.17 0.64 8.44
C GLU A 114 6.81 1.18 9.85
N GLY A 115 6.71 0.28 10.82
CA GLY A 115 6.43 0.64 12.20
C GLY A 115 5.02 1.17 12.48
N LYS A 116 4.09 1.10 11.52
CA LYS A 116 2.70 1.54 11.70
C LYS A 116 1.78 0.38 12.04
N THR A 117 0.73 0.68 12.82
CA THR A 117 -0.31 -0.29 13.16
C THR A 117 -1.28 -0.49 12.00
N ILE A 118 -2.04 -1.60 12.04
CA ILE A 118 -3.11 -1.84 11.06
C ILE A 118 -4.20 -0.75 11.14
N LYS A 119 -4.49 -0.20 12.31
CA LYS A 119 -5.43 0.92 12.48
C LYS A 119 -4.99 2.14 11.67
N PHE A 120 -3.68 2.42 11.64
CA PHE A 120 -3.13 3.49 10.81
C PHE A 120 -3.33 3.21 9.33
N TYR A 121 -2.98 2.02 8.84
CA TYR A 121 -3.15 1.63 7.44
C TYR A 121 -4.62 1.65 7.01
N PHE A 122 -5.50 1.11 7.85
CA PHE A 122 -6.93 1.10 7.57
C PHE A 122 -7.48 2.52 7.40
N ASN A 123 -7.11 3.43 8.30
CA ASN A 123 -7.51 4.84 8.20
C ASN A 123 -6.92 5.51 6.96
N GLN A 124 -5.64 5.27 6.65
CA GLN A 124 -4.99 5.80 5.44
C GLN A 124 -5.72 5.35 4.17
N LEU A 125 -5.99 4.05 4.06
CA LEU A 125 -6.63 3.46 2.88
C LEU A 125 -8.11 3.85 2.76
N THR A 126 -8.83 3.95 3.88
CA THR A 126 -10.25 4.35 3.88
C THR A 126 -10.44 5.81 3.46
N ASN A 127 -9.47 6.67 3.76
CA ASN A 127 -9.50 8.09 3.39
C ASN A 127 -8.90 8.37 2.00
N ASP A 128 -8.38 7.37 1.29
CA ASP A 128 -7.86 7.53 -0.07
C ASP A 128 -9.03 7.52 -1.08
N PRO A 129 -9.27 8.63 -1.81
CA PRO A 129 -10.38 8.72 -2.76
C PRO A 129 -10.27 7.77 -3.95
N SER A 130 -9.09 7.22 -4.18
CA SER A 130 -8.84 6.24 -5.25
C SER A 130 -9.15 4.79 -4.84
N ILE A 131 -9.44 4.57 -3.55
CA ILE A 131 -9.78 3.25 -2.99
C ILE A 131 -11.29 3.17 -2.78
N LYS A 132 -11.88 2.06 -3.20
CA LYS A 132 -13.30 1.82 -2.94
C LYS A 132 -13.53 1.60 -1.44
N PRO A 133 -14.50 2.31 -0.84
CA PRO A 133 -14.86 2.11 0.57
C PRO A 133 -15.16 0.65 0.88
N SER A 134 -14.72 0.21 2.04
CA SER A 134 -14.89 -1.14 2.58
C SER A 134 -15.68 -1.08 3.89
N GLY A 135 -16.02 -2.24 4.43
CA GLY A 135 -16.65 -2.38 5.75
C GLY A 135 -15.71 -1.98 6.91
N SER A 136 -16.05 -2.39 8.10
CA SER A 136 -15.24 -2.21 9.30
C SER A 136 -13.91 -2.96 9.21
N LEU A 137 -12.91 -2.55 9.99
CA LEU A 137 -11.61 -3.23 10.06
C LEU A 137 -11.79 -4.74 10.29
N LYS A 138 -12.68 -5.15 11.21
CA LYS A 138 -12.94 -6.56 11.51
C LYS A 138 -13.47 -7.32 10.29
N GLU A 139 -14.40 -6.73 9.53
CA GLU A 139 -14.95 -7.36 8.32
C GLU A 139 -13.88 -7.52 7.25
N VAL A 140 -13.04 -6.50 7.05
CA VAL A 140 -11.91 -6.55 6.12
C VAL A 140 -10.93 -7.65 6.53
N MET A 141 -10.50 -7.70 7.81
CA MET A 141 -9.58 -8.74 8.29
C MET A 141 -10.16 -10.15 8.12
N THR A 142 -11.43 -10.34 8.46
CA THR A 142 -12.12 -11.61 8.27
C THR A 142 -12.16 -12.02 6.79
N SER A 143 -12.39 -11.07 5.87
CA SER A 143 -12.47 -11.34 4.41
C SER A 143 -11.14 -11.81 3.81
N ILE A 144 -10.03 -11.41 4.41
CA ILE A 144 -8.67 -11.82 3.98
C ILE A 144 -8.12 -12.99 4.83
N GLY A 145 -8.92 -13.51 5.78
CA GLY A 145 -8.58 -14.70 6.57
C GLY A 145 -7.65 -14.44 7.76
N ILE A 146 -7.56 -13.19 8.24
CA ILE A 146 -6.72 -12.82 9.39
C ILE A 146 -7.59 -12.66 10.63
N ASN A 147 -7.20 -13.35 11.70
CA ASN A 147 -7.82 -13.25 13.04
C ASN A 147 -6.99 -12.34 13.94
N GLU A 148 -7.61 -11.85 15.03
CA GLU A 148 -6.88 -11.08 16.05
C GLU A 148 -5.72 -11.90 16.68
N PRO A 149 -4.61 -11.26 16.99
CA PRO A 149 -4.28 -9.83 16.81
C PRO A 149 -3.95 -9.48 15.36
N TYR A 150 -4.37 -8.28 14.91
CA TYR A 150 -4.29 -7.87 13.49
C TYR A 150 -2.99 -7.19 13.09
N ASP A 151 -2.18 -6.71 14.04
CA ASP A 151 -0.91 -6.04 13.74
C ASP A 151 0.18 -7.02 13.27
N GLY A 152 1.08 -6.52 12.44
CA GLY A 152 2.22 -7.26 11.92
C GLY A 152 1.96 -8.08 10.65
N TRP A 153 0.71 -8.18 10.17
CA TRP A 153 0.35 -9.06 9.05
C TRP A 153 0.51 -8.48 7.65
N PHE A 154 1.02 -7.24 7.53
CA PHE A 154 1.11 -6.53 6.25
C PHE A 154 2.52 -6.01 6.03
N PHE A 155 3.10 -6.34 4.87
CA PHE A 155 4.44 -5.88 4.52
C PHE A 155 4.40 -4.40 4.13
N PRO A 156 5.22 -3.54 4.74
CA PRO A 156 5.34 -2.14 4.38
C PRO A 156 6.09 -2.01 3.06
N GLU A 157 5.40 -1.48 2.05
CA GLU A 157 5.93 -1.28 0.70
C GLU A 157 5.02 -0.31 -0.07
N THR A 158 5.44 0.11 -1.24
CA THR A 158 4.61 0.90 -2.16
C THR A 158 3.83 -0.03 -3.09
N TYR A 159 2.51 -0.07 -2.90
CA TYR A 159 1.59 -0.91 -3.68
C TYR A 159 0.93 -0.12 -4.80
N SER A 160 1.09 -0.61 -6.04
CA SER A 160 0.31 -0.11 -7.17
C SER A 160 -1.04 -0.81 -7.21
N PHE A 161 -2.10 -0.06 -7.51
CA PHE A 161 -3.46 -0.58 -7.63
C PHE A 161 -4.27 0.22 -8.64
N ASN A 162 -5.34 -0.37 -9.16
CA ASN A 162 -6.24 0.32 -10.08
C ASN A 162 -7.18 1.23 -9.29
N TYR A 163 -7.41 2.45 -9.78
CA TYR A 163 -8.37 3.38 -9.20
C TYR A 163 -9.74 2.69 -9.01
N GLY A 164 -10.34 2.82 -7.84
CA GLY A 164 -11.58 2.13 -7.47
C GLY A 164 -11.41 0.67 -7.04
N GLU A 165 -10.17 0.20 -6.85
CA GLU A 165 -9.92 -1.13 -6.26
C GLU A 165 -10.29 -1.13 -4.77
N SER A 166 -10.71 -2.28 -4.26
CA SER A 166 -11.09 -2.41 -2.86
C SER A 166 -9.87 -2.43 -1.94
N LEU A 167 -10.06 -1.89 -0.73
CA LEU A 167 -9.06 -1.88 0.34
C LEU A 167 -8.56 -3.30 0.67
N GLU A 168 -9.47 -4.29 0.68
CA GLU A 168 -9.14 -5.69 0.94
C GLU A 168 -8.11 -6.24 -0.05
N ASN A 169 -8.22 -5.88 -1.33
CA ASN A 169 -7.29 -6.33 -2.35
C ASN A 169 -5.89 -5.73 -2.15
N VAL A 170 -5.80 -4.48 -1.73
CA VAL A 170 -4.52 -3.83 -1.41
C VAL A 170 -3.87 -4.53 -0.22
N LEU A 171 -4.62 -4.71 0.87
CA LEU A 171 -4.12 -5.40 2.07
C LEU A 171 -3.78 -6.87 1.81
N LYS A 172 -4.57 -7.57 0.98
CA LYS A 172 -4.28 -8.96 0.60
C LYS A 172 -2.92 -9.09 -0.10
N ARG A 173 -2.57 -8.15 -1.00
CA ARG A 173 -1.23 -8.14 -1.62
C ARG A 173 -0.14 -7.87 -0.59
N ALA A 174 -0.36 -6.92 0.33
CA ALA A 174 0.60 -6.63 1.39
C ALA A 174 0.81 -7.83 2.32
N HIS A 175 -0.26 -8.58 2.63
CA HIS A 175 -0.16 -9.83 3.38
C HIS A 175 0.60 -10.92 2.62
N GLN A 176 0.31 -11.10 1.34
CA GLN A 176 1.00 -12.09 0.50
C GLN A 176 2.50 -11.80 0.40
N GLU A 177 2.89 -10.52 0.26
CA GLU A 177 4.30 -10.15 0.21
C GLU A 177 5.00 -10.37 1.56
N LEU A 178 4.31 -10.09 2.70
CA LEU A 178 4.83 -10.47 4.01
C LEU A 178 5.09 -11.96 4.11
N MET A 179 4.09 -12.78 3.77
CA MET A 179 4.19 -14.24 3.90
C MET A 179 5.31 -14.81 3.03
N LYS A 180 5.48 -14.28 1.84
CA LYS A 180 6.58 -14.66 0.94
C LYS A 180 7.95 -14.37 1.57
N ASN A 181 8.19 -13.15 2.06
CA ASN A 181 9.45 -12.76 2.68
C ASN A 181 9.69 -13.53 3.99
N LEU A 182 8.65 -13.65 4.83
CA LEU A 182 8.71 -14.37 6.09
C LEU A 182 9.11 -15.82 5.92
N MET A 183 8.49 -16.55 4.99
CA MET A 183 8.76 -17.99 4.82
C MET A 183 10.18 -18.25 4.31
N VAL A 184 10.67 -17.40 3.40
CA VAL A 184 12.08 -17.48 2.93
C VAL A 184 13.06 -17.27 4.08
N LEU A 185 12.85 -16.21 4.87
CA LEU A 185 13.73 -15.90 6.00
C LEU A 185 13.61 -16.93 7.13
N TRP A 186 12.40 -17.45 7.39
CA TRP A 186 12.17 -18.48 8.39
C TRP A 186 12.92 -19.78 8.08
N ASP A 187 12.97 -20.18 6.82
CA ASP A 187 13.71 -21.38 6.39
C ASP A 187 15.23 -21.19 6.51
N GLN A 188 15.70 -19.95 6.37
CA GLN A 188 17.11 -19.58 6.46
C GLN A 188 17.56 -19.17 7.86
N ARG A 189 16.65 -19.15 8.85
CA ARG A 189 16.93 -18.62 10.20
C ARG A 189 18.08 -19.33 10.91
N ASP A 190 18.73 -18.64 11.80
CA ASP A 190 19.75 -19.22 12.67
C ASP A 190 19.16 -20.34 13.53
N LYS A 191 19.96 -21.36 13.82
CA LYS A 191 19.56 -22.50 14.62
C LYS A 191 19.49 -22.11 16.11
N GLY A 192 18.55 -22.72 16.82
CA GLY A 192 18.45 -22.56 18.29
C GLY A 192 17.77 -21.26 18.76
N LEU A 193 17.11 -20.54 17.86
CA LEU A 193 16.29 -19.39 18.26
C LEU A 193 15.12 -19.84 19.14
N PRO A 194 14.78 -19.11 20.23
CA PRO A 194 13.66 -19.42 21.13
C PRO A 194 12.31 -19.01 20.52
N LEU A 195 12.18 -19.09 19.19
CA LEU A 195 10.97 -18.75 18.44
C LEU A 195 10.28 -20.04 17.98
N LYS A 196 9.01 -20.20 18.35
CA LYS A 196 8.22 -21.43 18.11
C LYS A 196 7.49 -21.43 16.76
N SER A 197 7.27 -20.26 16.17
CA SER A 197 6.51 -20.11 14.93
C SER A 197 7.00 -18.91 14.10
N PRO A 198 6.72 -18.88 12.79
CA PRO A 198 6.98 -17.71 11.96
C PRO A 198 6.32 -16.42 12.50
N TYR A 199 5.14 -16.54 13.13
CA TYR A 199 4.47 -15.38 13.72
C TYR A 199 5.24 -14.79 14.92
N GLU A 200 5.90 -15.62 15.74
CA GLU A 200 6.77 -15.11 16.82
C GLU A 200 7.97 -14.32 16.26
N ALA A 201 8.45 -14.64 15.06
CA ALA A 201 9.44 -13.82 14.38
C ALA A 201 8.89 -12.44 13.99
N ILE A 202 7.64 -12.36 13.52
CA ILE A 202 6.97 -11.06 13.28
C ILE A 202 6.83 -10.27 14.57
N ILE A 203 6.43 -10.92 15.68
CA ILE A 203 6.31 -10.26 16.97
C ILE A 203 7.66 -9.65 17.37
N LEU A 204 8.73 -10.45 17.38
CA LEU A 204 10.07 -9.95 17.72
C LEU A 204 10.53 -8.84 16.77
N ALA A 205 10.32 -9.00 15.46
CA ALA A 205 10.66 -8.00 14.47
C ALA A 205 9.92 -6.67 14.72
N SER A 206 8.66 -6.71 15.18
CA SER A 206 7.89 -5.50 15.50
C SER A 206 8.43 -4.74 16.72
N LEU A 207 9.06 -5.44 17.66
CA LEU A 207 9.77 -4.80 18.76
C LEU A 207 11.04 -4.11 18.26
N ILE A 208 11.82 -4.81 17.44
CA ILE A 208 13.06 -4.28 16.84
C ILE A 208 12.77 -3.06 15.96
N GLU A 209 11.72 -3.12 15.13
CA GLU A 209 11.30 -2.04 14.22
C GLU A 209 11.01 -0.74 14.97
N ASN A 210 10.42 -0.84 16.15
CA ASN A 210 10.06 0.33 16.96
C ASN A 210 11.16 0.76 17.95
N GLU A 211 12.24 0.01 18.05
CA GLU A 211 13.34 0.33 18.95
C GLU A 211 14.42 1.19 18.27
N THR A 212 14.72 0.93 17.00
CA THR A 212 15.74 1.68 16.26
C THR A 212 15.38 1.88 14.79
N ALA A 213 15.76 3.04 14.27
CA ALA A 213 15.72 3.33 12.84
C ALA A 213 17.04 2.94 12.12
N LEU A 214 18.09 2.55 12.88
CA LEU A 214 19.40 2.21 12.33
C LEU A 214 19.47 0.72 11.99
N ASP A 215 19.57 0.39 10.70
CA ASP A 215 19.59 -1.00 10.23
C ASP A 215 20.75 -1.79 10.82
N GLU A 216 21.93 -1.16 11.01
CA GLU A 216 23.12 -1.76 11.62
C GLU A 216 22.94 -2.15 13.09
N GLU A 217 21.98 -1.55 13.80
CA GLU A 217 21.69 -1.90 15.19
C GLU A 217 20.62 -2.97 15.34
N LYS A 218 19.79 -3.21 14.32
CA LYS A 218 18.67 -4.15 14.40
C LYS A 218 19.09 -5.55 14.85
N SER A 219 20.17 -6.10 14.26
CA SER A 219 20.70 -7.41 14.67
C SER A 219 21.30 -7.42 16.09
N LEU A 220 21.87 -6.29 16.54
CA LEU A 220 22.38 -6.15 17.90
C LEU A 220 21.25 -6.15 18.92
N ILE A 221 20.19 -5.38 18.69
CA ILE A 221 18.98 -5.32 19.52
C ILE A 221 18.30 -6.68 19.53
N SER A 222 18.15 -7.33 18.37
CA SER A 222 17.65 -8.70 18.26
C SER A 222 18.44 -9.66 19.16
N GLY A 223 19.77 -9.59 19.10
CA GLY A 223 20.65 -10.39 19.94
C GLY A 223 20.38 -10.22 21.44
N VAL A 224 20.17 -8.98 21.89
CA VAL A 224 19.78 -8.71 23.29
C VAL A 224 18.43 -9.36 23.62
N PHE A 225 17.41 -9.19 22.77
CA PHE A 225 16.09 -9.77 23.03
C PHE A 225 16.13 -11.31 23.03
N ILE A 226 16.81 -11.95 22.09
CA ILE A 226 16.97 -13.41 22.02
C ILE A 226 17.66 -13.95 23.28
N ARG A 227 18.74 -13.32 23.75
CA ARG A 227 19.42 -13.75 24.99
C ARG A 227 18.52 -13.59 26.21
N ARG A 228 17.81 -12.44 26.33
CA ARG A 228 16.86 -12.24 27.41
C ARG A 228 15.74 -13.29 27.40
N LEU A 229 15.22 -13.68 26.23
CA LEU A 229 14.23 -14.76 26.11
C LEU A 229 14.80 -16.09 26.61
N ASN A 230 16.04 -16.44 26.21
CA ASN A 230 16.71 -17.67 26.63
C ASN A 230 16.95 -17.71 28.15
N GLU A 231 17.28 -16.56 28.76
CA GLU A 231 17.53 -16.45 30.22
C GLU A 231 16.23 -16.24 31.02
N GLY A 232 15.06 -16.22 30.38
CA GLY A 232 13.78 -15.94 31.03
C GLY A 232 13.69 -14.54 31.63
N MET A 233 14.48 -13.61 31.14
CA MET A 233 14.42 -12.19 31.50
C MET A 233 13.21 -11.52 30.85
N ARG A 234 12.79 -10.37 31.40
CA ARG A 234 11.80 -9.48 30.77
C ARG A 234 12.47 -8.70 29.64
N LEU A 235 11.75 -8.46 28.53
CA LEU A 235 12.30 -7.71 27.39
C LEU A 235 12.44 -6.21 27.72
N GLN A 236 11.52 -5.61 28.48
CA GLN A 236 11.57 -4.23 28.98
C GLN A 236 11.81 -3.22 27.86
N THR A 237 11.00 -3.28 26.82
CA THR A 237 11.05 -2.36 25.68
C THR A 237 9.86 -1.41 25.70
N ASP A 238 10.15 -0.10 25.64
CA ASP A 238 9.18 1.00 25.74
C ASP A 238 8.07 0.94 24.68
N PRO A 239 8.35 0.60 23.41
CA PRO A 239 7.32 0.48 22.38
C PRO A 239 6.14 -0.42 22.75
N THR A 240 6.35 -1.47 23.53
CA THR A 240 5.27 -2.36 23.97
C THR A 240 4.32 -1.70 24.97
N VAL A 241 4.81 -0.78 25.78
CA VAL A 241 4.01 0.03 26.70
C VAL A 241 3.24 1.10 25.93
N ILE A 242 3.89 1.76 24.98
CA ILE A 242 3.27 2.74 24.09
C ILE A 242 2.11 2.10 23.32
N TYR A 243 2.33 0.91 22.75
CA TYR A 243 1.27 0.13 22.08
C TYR A 243 0.12 -0.22 23.03
N ALA A 244 0.44 -0.67 24.24
CA ALA A 244 -0.56 -1.02 25.25
C ALA A 244 -1.41 0.17 25.72
N LEU A 245 -0.85 1.37 25.73
CA LEU A 245 -1.58 2.62 26.02
C LEU A 245 -2.47 3.05 24.85
N GLY A 246 -2.07 2.74 23.61
CA GLY A 246 -2.82 3.10 22.41
C GLY A 246 -3.13 4.61 22.36
N ASP A 247 -4.39 4.96 22.15
CA ASP A 247 -4.84 6.36 22.03
C ASP A 247 -4.66 7.18 23.32
N ALA A 248 -4.42 6.52 24.49
CA ALA A 248 -4.15 7.21 25.76
C ALA A 248 -2.68 7.61 25.93
N TYR A 249 -1.80 7.20 25.02
CA TYR A 249 -0.39 7.59 25.05
C TYR A 249 -0.19 9.09 24.84
N SER A 250 0.57 9.72 25.73
CA SER A 250 0.97 11.14 25.62
C SER A 250 2.47 11.27 25.92
N PRO A 251 3.29 11.65 24.92
CA PRO A 251 4.74 11.78 25.11
C PRO A 251 5.11 12.83 26.15
N PRO A 252 6.24 12.68 26.86
CA PRO A 252 7.10 11.50 26.90
C PRO A 252 6.53 10.38 27.78
N LEU A 253 6.99 9.12 27.55
CA LEU A 253 6.62 7.98 28.37
C LEU A 253 7.00 8.20 29.85
N LYS A 254 6.04 8.04 30.76
CA LYS A 254 6.20 8.30 32.18
C LYS A 254 6.48 7.00 32.94
N LYS A 255 7.15 7.09 34.11
CA LYS A 255 7.35 5.94 35.00
C LYS A 255 6.06 5.26 35.46
N SER A 256 4.95 6.01 35.57
CA SER A 256 3.61 5.47 35.83
C SER A 256 3.13 4.55 34.73
N ASP A 257 3.44 4.88 33.46
CA ASP A 257 2.95 4.15 32.29
C ASP A 257 3.55 2.76 32.19
N LEU A 258 4.81 2.59 32.66
CA LEU A 258 5.47 1.28 32.77
C LEU A 258 4.73 0.29 33.70
N ARG A 259 3.73 0.75 34.45
CA ARG A 259 2.92 -0.08 35.36
C ARG A 259 1.58 -0.50 34.76
N ILE A 260 1.26 -0.10 33.52
CA ILE A 260 0.00 -0.48 32.87
C ILE A 260 -0.20 -1.99 32.92
N ASN A 261 -1.42 -2.41 33.29
CA ASN A 261 -1.79 -3.83 33.33
C ASN A 261 -2.25 -4.29 31.93
N SER A 262 -1.29 -4.74 31.14
CA SER A 262 -1.52 -5.27 29.79
C SER A 262 -0.59 -6.45 29.53
N LEU A 263 -1.06 -7.45 28.81
CA LEU A 263 -0.24 -8.58 28.35
C LEU A 263 0.89 -8.13 27.41
N TYR A 264 0.72 -6.99 26.72
CA TYR A 264 1.76 -6.41 25.89
C TYR A 264 2.89 -5.76 26.70
N ASN A 265 2.68 -5.40 27.97
CA ASN A 265 3.68 -4.71 28.78
C ASN A 265 4.86 -5.65 29.16
N THR A 266 5.96 -5.55 28.41
CA THR A 266 7.18 -6.35 28.63
C THR A 266 8.00 -5.93 29.85
N TYR A 267 7.65 -4.86 30.57
CA TYR A 267 8.18 -4.55 31.90
C TYR A 267 7.54 -5.41 33.00
N ARG A 268 6.35 -5.94 32.76
CA ARG A 268 5.61 -6.76 33.73
C ARG A 268 5.60 -8.24 33.37
N ASN A 269 5.50 -8.56 32.10
CA ASN A 269 5.39 -9.91 31.59
C ASN A 269 6.73 -10.40 31.00
N LYS A 270 7.03 -11.69 31.17
CA LYS A 270 8.18 -12.36 30.56
C LYS A 270 7.78 -12.91 29.20
N GLY A 271 8.76 -13.07 28.32
CA GLY A 271 8.56 -13.60 26.96
C GLY A 271 8.12 -12.53 25.96
N LEU A 272 7.72 -12.99 24.79
CA LEU A 272 7.14 -12.15 23.76
C LEU A 272 5.72 -11.70 24.14
N PRO A 273 5.27 -10.52 23.70
CA PRO A 273 3.86 -10.13 23.84
C PRO A 273 2.96 -11.05 23.00
N PRO A 274 1.62 -11.03 23.22
CA PRO A 274 0.69 -11.95 22.53
C PRO A 274 0.56 -11.70 21.02
N GLY A 275 1.03 -10.56 20.52
CA GLY A 275 0.99 -10.20 19.11
C GLY A 275 2.01 -9.12 18.76
N ALA A 276 2.20 -8.90 17.46
CA ALA A 276 3.01 -7.80 16.95
C ALA A 276 2.39 -6.45 17.35
N ILE A 277 3.24 -5.43 17.45
CA ILE A 277 2.82 -4.06 17.83
C ILE A 277 2.82 -3.08 16.63
N SER A 278 3.32 -3.53 15.49
CA SER A 278 3.35 -2.77 14.23
C SER A 278 3.63 -3.67 13.03
N SER A 279 3.56 -3.12 11.82
CA SER A 279 4.15 -3.68 10.61
C SER A 279 5.67 -3.72 10.71
N VAL A 280 6.29 -4.63 9.98
CA VAL A 280 7.73 -4.90 10.03
C VAL A 280 8.35 -4.84 8.65
N GLY A 281 9.45 -4.09 8.49
CA GLY A 281 10.26 -4.08 7.29
C GLY A 281 11.13 -5.33 7.17
N TYR A 282 11.72 -5.49 5.98
CA TYR A 282 12.59 -6.64 5.69
C TYR A 282 13.76 -6.74 6.66
N GLN A 283 14.41 -5.61 6.99
CA GLN A 283 15.61 -5.59 7.85
C GLN A 283 15.29 -6.02 9.29
N SER A 284 14.16 -5.59 9.84
CA SER A 284 13.73 -6.02 11.18
C SER A 284 13.35 -7.49 11.22
N LEU A 285 12.70 -8.00 10.16
CA LEU A 285 12.37 -9.41 10.03
C LEU A 285 13.63 -10.27 9.89
N PHE A 286 14.59 -9.84 9.06
CA PHE A 286 15.90 -10.46 8.94
C PHE A 286 16.65 -10.47 10.28
N ALA A 287 16.72 -9.34 10.96
CA ALA A 287 17.39 -9.23 12.26
C ALA A 287 16.77 -10.13 13.35
N ALA A 288 15.44 -10.29 13.35
CA ALA A 288 14.77 -11.19 14.28
C ALA A 288 15.17 -12.65 14.10
N LEU A 289 15.56 -13.04 12.89
CA LEU A 289 15.92 -14.40 12.49
C LEU A 289 17.44 -14.63 12.40
N HIS A 290 18.22 -13.53 12.40
CA HIS A 290 19.69 -13.52 12.36
C HIS A 290 20.24 -12.55 13.43
N PRO A 291 20.06 -12.85 14.72
CA PRO A 291 20.53 -12.01 15.81
C PRO A 291 22.04 -11.98 15.92
N SER A 292 22.62 -10.88 16.39
CA SER A 292 24.04 -10.81 16.72
C SER A 292 24.42 -11.82 17.80
N SER A 293 25.56 -12.50 17.59
CA SER A 293 26.13 -13.50 18.50
C SER A 293 26.95 -12.92 19.67
N ASN A 294 26.96 -11.59 19.87
CA ASN A 294 27.64 -10.95 20.98
C ASN A 294 27.02 -11.37 22.34
N THR A 295 27.55 -10.85 23.47
CA THR A 295 27.12 -11.21 24.83
C THR A 295 26.24 -10.15 25.51
N ASP A 296 25.82 -9.09 24.76
CA ASP A 296 25.11 -7.99 25.35
C ASP A 296 23.69 -8.37 25.81
N LEU A 297 23.32 -7.98 27.03
CA LEU A 297 22.01 -8.16 27.64
C LEU A 297 21.26 -6.84 27.82
N TYR A 298 21.93 -5.71 27.65
CA TYR A 298 21.39 -4.38 27.88
C TYR A 298 21.79 -3.43 26.75
N PHE A 299 20.94 -2.44 26.50
CA PHE A 299 21.28 -1.28 25.68
C PHE A 299 20.63 -0.02 26.25
N VAL A 300 21.16 1.15 25.90
CA VAL A 300 20.64 2.47 26.29
C VAL A 300 20.91 3.47 25.18
N SER A 301 19.94 4.35 24.92
CA SER A 301 20.09 5.40 23.92
C SER A 301 21.24 6.36 24.25
N LYS A 302 22.03 6.73 23.23
CA LYS A 302 23.06 7.76 23.32
C LYS A 302 22.53 9.18 23.05
N LYS A 303 21.23 9.33 22.75
CA LYS A 303 20.57 10.60 22.38
C LYS A 303 20.95 11.15 20.99
N ASP A 304 21.74 10.41 20.22
CA ASP A 304 22.11 10.70 18.84
C ASP A 304 21.40 9.78 17.83
N GLY A 305 20.41 9.02 18.29
CA GLY A 305 19.68 8.02 17.53
C GLY A 305 20.28 6.63 17.60
N SER A 306 21.48 6.47 18.19
CA SER A 306 22.15 5.18 18.38
C SER A 306 22.11 4.70 19.83
N HIS A 307 22.57 3.43 20.05
CA HIS A 307 22.56 2.78 21.35
C HIS A 307 23.96 2.38 21.81
N ALA A 308 24.16 2.36 23.13
CA ALA A 308 25.31 1.76 23.78
C ALA A 308 24.90 0.42 24.38
N PHE A 309 25.55 -0.66 23.95
CA PHE A 309 25.28 -2.03 24.38
C PHE A 309 26.15 -2.42 25.57
N ALA A 310 25.69 -3.35 26.38
CA ALA A 310 26.41 -3.80 27.56
C ALA A 310 26.08 -5.28 27.91
N PRO A 311 27.11 -6.11 28.27
CA PRO A 311 26.91 -7.52 28.58
C PRO A 311 26.32 -7.74 29.99
N ASN A 312 26.44 -6.77 30.89
CA ASN A 312 25.97 -6.88 32.28
C ASN A 312 25.42 -5.55 32.81
N TYR A 313 24.75 -5.61 33.96
CA TYR A 313 24.08 -4.49 34.57
C TYR A 313 25.05 -3.38 35.06
N GLU A 314 26.26 -3.74 35.52
CA GLU A 314 27.28 -2.79 35.93
C GLU A 314 27.68 -1.88 34.78
N LYS A 315 28.01 -2.48 33.64
CA LYS A 315 28.38 -1.73 32.42
C LYS A 315 27.20 -0.91 31.89
N HIS A 316 25.98 -1.43 32.00
CA HIS A 316 24.76 -0.70 31.65
C HIS A 316 24.57 0.55 32.51
N LYS A 317 24.81 0.48 33.84
CA LYS A 317 24.76 1.65 34.72
C LYS A 317 25.82 2.72 34.34
N GLU A 318 27.02 2.29 33.94
CA GLU A 318 28.05 3.22 33.44
C GLU A 318 27.58 3.92 32.16
N ASN A 319 26.98 3.17 31.22
CA ASN A 319 26.42 3.75 30.00
C ASN A 319 25.29 4.75 30.30
N ILE A 320 24.36 4.41 31.21
CA ILE A 320 23.30 5.32 31.65
C ILE A 320 23.90 6.62 32.22
N LYS A 321 24.90 6.51 33.11
CA LYS A 321 25.58 7.69 33.69
C LYS A 321 26.24 8.52 32.60
N LYS A 322 26.89 7.87 31.63
CA LYS A 322 27.60 8.54 30.53
C LYS A 322 26.67 9.29 29.56
N TYR A 323 25.57 8.66 29.15
CA TYR A 323 24.75 9.15 28.05
C TYR A 323 23.44 9.83 28.48
N LEU A 324 22.88 9.48 29.66
CA LEU A 324 21.61 10.06 30.10
C LEU A 324 21.76 11.10 31.21
N ASN A 325 22.79 10.97 32.09
CA ASN A 325 22.92 11.82 33.28
C ASN A 325 23.99 12.96 33.13
N ASN A 326 24.76 12.97 32.05
CA ASN A 326 25.68 14.06 31.75
C ASN A 326 24.98 15.16 30.95
N ASN A 327 24.10 15.92 31.60
CA ASN A 327 23.62 17.25 31.20
C ASN A 327 23.86 18.21 32.35
#